data_8a05c7c338e9c6cd6cb452d50bad04dd
#
_entry.id   8a05c7c338e9c6cd6cb452d50bad04dd
#
_cell.length_a   1.000
_cell.length_b   1.000
_cell.length_c   1.000
_cell.angle_alpha   90.00
_cell.angle_beta   90.00
_cell.angle_gamma   90.00
#
_symmetry.space_group_name_H-M   'P 1'
#
loop_
_entity.id
_entity.type
_entity.pdbx_description
1 polymer ?
#
loop_
_entity_poly.entity_id
_entity_poly.type
_entity_poly.pdbx_seq_one_letter_code
_entity_poly.pdbx_strand_id
1 'polypeptide(L)'
;MPLRVISSSDAVENVRHNLFGEIPRRDVPDANRIEPICKPAFTPGFQIEFGDRIFAIGSSFARHIERALFHRGYDIATSTVTWPDDAVNTMGNEALNNYSVASIENEFRWALDSDHPFDPEKQFLEIAPRRFIDPNIGRHYAFPLERMTAYRKAVTEVTRRVTDCRIVIMTLDFGEVWFDTLNQCYLNHGPPRSMMAKAPERFQLHILDFPDTLASLERTIGLLKRHCRQDQRILLIVSPVPLATTHTEDDAIVANCYSKSVLRAAAEHIATQHGHVDYYPSYESATLSERSIAWADDQVHVTRELVDVNVERMIEAYSPTSRIAELADIAAALTEANEHIQMRNPLGAIRCLEPIRDSAHLDPSAAHLYIDCCLRVGRLKDALAVLAKLPPAAEDDRQRRFIDARIKLLDGRTAEGIAELNALMERFPKWGIPPRTLAEALIEAERWDDALAATIRWNLLKAGGERWDAVARIAYIHAKRGDDAQAEAAYRKALDIRKGASSASIEFAEFLIERKRFSEAASILREAIPETKAAQQRVTQMLQMLPSRQSRPSHLRRLLLMLRSRSGGL
;
A
#
# COMPACT_ATOMS: atom_id res chain seq x y z
N MET A 1 -3.46 -4.27 45.11
CA MET A 1 -2.98 -2.88 45.25
C MET A 1 -3.57 -2.07 44.09
N PRO A 2 -3.81 -0.74 44.24
CA PRO A 2 -4.27 0.08 43.15
C PRO A 2 -3.22 0.13 42.02
N LEU A 3 -3.66 0.24 40.77
CA LEU A 3 -2.76 0.35 39.60
C LEU A 3 -1.87 1.57 39.69
N ARG A 4 -2.43 2.72 40.10
CA ARG A 4 -1.72 4.00 40.31
C ARG A 4 -2.23 4.68 41.58
N VAL A 5 -1.34 5.45 42.22
CA VAL A 5 -1.68 6.36 43.31
C VAL A 5 -1.29 7.77 42.89
N ILE A 6 -2.25 8.67 42.86
CA ILE A 6 -2.06 10.06 42.40
C ILE A 6 -2.35 10.98 43.60
N SER A 7 -1.50 11.99 43.81
CA SER A 7 -1.72 12.97 44.86
C SER A 7 -3.00 13.80 44.62
N SER A 8 -3.59 14.34 45.67
CA SER A 8 -4.79 15.18 45.53
C SER A 8 -4.52 16.47 44.73
N SER A 9 -3.31 17.03 44.83
CA SER A 9 -2.91 18.20 44.05
C SER A 9 -2.84 17.87 42.55
N ASP A 10 -2.20 16.77 42.20
CA ASP A 10 -2.06 16.33 40.81
C ASP A 10 -3.43 15.95 40.21
N ALA A 11 -4.29 15.29 41.00
CA ALA A 11 -5.62 14.93 40.57
C ALA A 11 -6.50 16.17 40.26
N VAL A 12 -6.39 17.23 41.05
CA VAL A 12 -7.08 18.50 40.81
C VAL A 12 -6.55 19.22 39.57
N GLU A 13 -5.24 19.17 39.34
CA GLU A 13 -4.63 19.75 38.12
C GLU A 13 -5.05 18.97 36.88
N ASN A 14 -4.99 17.65 36.91
CA ASN A 14 -5.36 16.79 35.79
C ASN A 14 -6.79 17.00 35.31
N VAL A 15 -7.76 17.21 36.21
CA VAL A 15 -9.17 17.46 35.86
C VAL A 15 -9.34 18.69 34.98
N ARG A 16 -8.47 19.70 35.09
CA ARG A 16 -8.56 20.95 34.31
C ARG A 16 -8.24 20.77 32.85
N HIS A 17 -7.46 19.75 32.49
CA HIS A 17 -6.92 19.55 31.15
C HIS A 17 -7.41 18.27 30.48
N ASN A 18 -7.93 17.30 31.24
CA ASN A 18 -8.32 15.98 30.74
C ASN A 18 -9.85 15.84 30.64
N LEU A 19 -10.46 16.57 29.70
CA LEU A 19 -11.90 16.50 29.44
C LEU A 19 -12.21 15.35 28.46
N PHE A 20 -13.32 14.65 28.67
CA PHE A 20 -13.79 13.60 27.76
C PHE A 20 -14.23 14.19 26.42
N GLY A 21 -14.99 15.29 26.45
CA GLY A 21 -15.41 16.04 25.27
C GLY A 21 -15.41 17.53 25.56
N GLU A 22 -15.22 18.34 24.54
CA GLU A 22 -15.37 19.79 24.63
C GLU A 22 -16.72 20.20 24.03
N ILE A 23 -17.40 21.14 24.67
CA ILE A 23 -18.58 21.76 24.09
C ILE A 23 -18.09 22.57 22.89
N PRO A 24 -18.57 22.29 21.66
CA PRO A 24 -18.14 23.03 20.48
C PRO A 24 -18.41 24.53 20.68
N ARG A 25 -17.38 25.35 20.70
CA ARG A 25 -17.52 26.79 20.64
C ARG A 25 -17.77 27.17 19.19
N ARG A 26 -18.72 28.08 18.94
CA ARG A 26 -19.07 28.55 17.59
C ARG A 26 -17.89 29.16 16.82
N ASP A 27 -16.87 29.61 17.53
CA ASP A 27 -15.66 30.27 17.03
C ASP A 27 -14.46 29.32 16.80
N VAL A 28 -14.55 28.05 17.23
CA VAL A 28 -13.50 27.03 17.02
C VAL A 28 -14.18 25.75 16.50
N PRO A 29 -14.40 25.65 15.18
CA PRO A 29 -15.07 24.48 14.56
C PRO A 29 -14.38 23.15 14.79
N ASP A 30 -13.06 23.15 15.01
CA ASP A 30 -12.22 21.93 15.15
C ASP A 30 -12.03 21.45 16.61
N ALA A 31 -12.78 22.02 17.56
CA ALA A 31 -12.67 21.65 18.98
C ALA A 31 -13.28 20.29 19.34
N ASN A 32 -13.99 19.62 18.42
CA ASN A 32 -14.55 18.30 18.67
C ASN A 32 -13.49 17.19 18.47
N ARG A 33 -12.91 16.74 19.61
CA ARG A 33 -11.91 15.64 19.60
C ARG A 33 -12.50 14.24 19.37
N ILE A 34 -13.84 14.11 19.30
CA ILE A 34 -14.54 12.83 19.18
C ILE A 34 -15.00 12.58 17.75
N GLU A 35 -15.50 13.62 17.05
CA GLU A 35 -16.08 13.51 15.71
C GLU A 35 -15.30 14.32 14.68
N PRO A 36 -15.26 13.86 13.42
CA PRO A 36 -15.76 12.58 12.93
C PRO A 36 -14.86 11.40 13.32
N ILE A 37 -13.56 11.63 13.55
CA ILE A 37 -12.58 10.65 14.04
C ILE A 37 -12.09 11.06 15.41
N CYS A 38 -12.30 10.17 16.38
CA CYS A 38 -11.87 10.40 17.76
C CYS A 38 -10.34 10.40 17.87
N LYS A 39 -9.82 11.43 18.53
CA LYS A 39 -8.39 11.68 18.71
C LYS A 39 -8.01 11.67 20.21
N PRO A 40 -7.92 10.50 20.88
CA PRO A 40 -7.54 10.44 22.27
C PRO A 40 -6.12 11.00 22.46
N ALA A 41 -5.93 11.88 23.44
CA ALA A 41 -4.59 12.36 23.80
C ALA A 41 -3.80 11.24 24.51
N PHE A 42 -2.52 11.19 24.30
CA PHE A 42 -1.57 10.30 25.00
C PHE A 42 -0.20 10.95 25.01
N THR A 43 0.66 10.51 25.94
CA THR A 43 2.03 11.01 26.05
C THR A 43 2.99 9.86 25.79
N PRO A 44 3.79 9.92 24.71
CA PRO A 44 4.78 8.90 24.42
C PRO A 44 5.86 8.80 25.51
N GLY A 45 6.19 7.58 25.92
CA GLY A 45 7.30 7.31 26.86
C GLY A 45 8.65 7.19 26.18
N PHE A 46 8.68 7.15 24.84
CA PHE A 46 9.91 7.07 24.03
C PHE A 46 9.70 7.72 22.65
N GLN A 47 10.78 7.85 21.90
CA GLN A 47 10.75 8.32 20.50
C GLN A 47 11.09 7.20 19.54
N ILE A 48 10.55 7.27 18.32
CA ILE A 48 10.86 6.38 17.20
C ILE A 48 11.70 7.19 16.20
N GLU A 49 12.96 6.80 16.06
CA GLU A 49 13.86 7.43 15.11
C GLU A 49 13.67 6.86 13.69
N PHE A 50 14.00 7.65 12.69
CA PHE A 50 13.82 7.22 11.30
C PHE A 50 14.62 5.98 10.91
N GLY A 51 15.76 5.72 11.50
CA GLY A 51 16.58 4.53 11.25
C GLY A 51 16.19 3.32 12.10
N ASP A 52 15.17 3.44 12.94
CA ASP A 52 14.72 2.34 13.79
C ASP A 52 14.08 1.23 12.96
N ARG A 53 14.55 0.02 13.22
CA ARG A 53 13.92 -1.18 12.67
C ARG A 53 12.71 -1.56 13.53
N ILE A 54 11.56 -1.75 12.88
CA ILE A 54 10.27 -2.01 13.53
C ILE A 54 9.85 -3.46 13.26
N PHE A 55 9.43 -4.17 14.31
CA PHE A 55 8.79 -5.46 14.21
C PHE A 55 7.31 -5.31 14.55
N ALA A 56 6.40 -5.81 13.70
CA ALA A 56 4.97 -5.76 13.96
C ALA A 56 4.38 -7.18 14.05
N ILE A 57 3.65 -7.47 15.13
CA ILE A 57 2.98 -8.75 15.37
C ILE A 57 1.54 -8.54 15.84
N GLY A 58 0.66 -9.43 15.44
CA GLY A 58 -0.78 -9.42 15.75
C GLY A 58 -1.60 -9.82 14.55
N SER A 59 -2.88 -9.44 14.50
CA SER A 59 -3.81 -9.80 13.43
C SER A 59 -3.63 -8.98 12.15
N SER A 60 -4.63 -9.04 11.29
CA SER A 60 -4.74 -8.20 10.09
C SER A 60 -4.60 -6.70 10.39
N PHE A 61 -4.98 -6.27 11.59
CA PHE A 61 -4.81 -4.88 12.00
C PHE A 61 -3.32 -4.51 12.12
N ALA A 62 -2.47 -5.40 12.66
CA ALA A 62 -1.01 -5.20 12.66
C ALA A 62 -0.46 -5.07 11.23
N ARG A 63 -0.98 -5.85 10.28
CA ARG A 63 -0.59 -5.78 8.85
C ARG A 63 -0.98 -4.43 8.22
N HIS A 64 -2.10 -3.83 8.64
CA HIS A 64 -2.47 -2.48 8.19
C HIS A 64 -1.52 -1.41 8.72
N ILE A 65 -1.17 -1.45 9.99
CA ILE A 65 -0.19 -0.53 10.61
C ILE A 65 1.19 -0.70 9.93
N GLU A 66 1.65 -1.94 9.78
CA GLU A 66 2.89 -2.29 9.10
C GLU A 66 2.96 -1.67 7.69
N ARG A 67 1.90 -1.86 6.90
CA ARG A 67 1.83 -1.31 5.55
C ARG A 67 1.85 0.22 5.55
N ALA A 68 1.11 0.85 6.47
CA ALA A 68 1.07 2.30 6.58
C ALA A 68 2.42 2.89 6.99
N LEU A 69 3.17 2.24 7.90
CA LEU A 69 4.53 2.62 8.27
C LEU A 69 5.53 2.37 7.13
N PHE A 70 5.43 1.22 6.46
CA PHE A 70 6.28 0.90 5.31
C PHE A 70 6.14 1.94 4.20
N HIS A 71 4.92 2.34 3.86
CA HIS A 71 4.67 3.39 2.87
C HIS A 71 5.20 4.78 3.29
N ARG A 72 5.48 4.99 4.55
CA ARG A 72 6.12 6.19 5.10
C ARG A 72 7.64 6.05 5.27
N GLY A 73 8.22 5.00 4.71
CA GLY A 73 9.68 4.79 4.65
C GLY A 73 10.32 4.21 5.91
N TYR A 74 9.54 3.66 6.85
CA TYR A 74 10.10 2.95 8.00
C TYR A 74 10.62 1.56 7.62
N ASP A 75 11.71 1.12 8.27
CA ASP A 75 12.23 -0.26 8.10
C ASP A 75 11.38 -1.25 8.88
N ILE A 76 10.52 -1.97 8.18
CA ILE A 76 9.62 -2.95 8.77
C ILE A 76 10.18 -4.37 8.57
N ALA A 77 10.64 -4.99 9.64
CA ALA A 77 11.28 -6.31 9.60
C ALA A 77 10.36 -7.44 9.10
N THR A 78 9.05 -7.28 9.26
CA THR A 78 8.02 -8.24 8.88
C THR A 78 7.42 -8.00 7.49
N SER A 79 7.80 -6.91 6.80
CA SER A 79 7.27 -6.56 5.47
C SER A 79 7.68 -7.53 4.37
N THR A 80 8.80 -8.23 4.54
CA THR A 80 9.36 -9.16 3.55
C THR A 80 9.54 -10.54 4.16
N VAL A 81 8.88 -11.54 3.57
CA VAL A 81 9.04 -12.95 3.93
C VAL A 81 9.59 -13.70 2.73
N THR A 82 10.67 -14.45 2.91
CA THR A 82 11.15 -15.37 1.87
C THR A 82 10.45 -16.70 2.05
N TRP A 83 9.36 -16.88 1.31
CA TRP A 83 8.63 -18.14 1.31
C TRP A 83 9.39 -19.22 0.54
N PRO A 84 9.35 -20.47 1.00
CA PRO A 84 9.88 -21.59 0.21
C PRO A 84 8.98 -21.82 -1.01
N ASP A 85 9.59 -22.01 -2.18
CA ASP A 85 8.97 -22.25 -3.49
C ASP A 85 8.09 -21.10 -4.02
N ASP A 86 7.37 -21.35 -5.12
CA ASP A 86 6.41 -20.42 -5.78
C ASP A 86 5.17 -20.08 -4.93
N ALA A 87 5.24 -20.30 -3.66
CA ALA A 87 4.17 -20.05 -2.69
C ALA A 87 3.83 -18.58 -2.47
N VAL A 88 4.60 -17.67 -3.02
CA VAL A 88 4.31 -16.23 -3.05
C VAL A 88 2.86 -15.93 -3.47
N ASN A 89 2.28 -16.77 -4.32
CA ASN A 89 0.89 -16.64 -4.76
C ASN A 89 -0.15 -17.26 -3.80
N THR A 90 0.26 -18.01 -2.76
CA THR A 90 -0.70 -18.74 -1.91
C THR A 90 -0.74 -18.29 -0.46
N MET A 91 0.35 -17.79 0.12
CA MET A 91 0.38 -17.52 1.57
C MET A 91 0.32 -16.04 1.97
N GLY A 92 0.87 -15.11 1.23
CA GLY A 92 0.89 -13.70 1.63
C GLY A 92 1.37 -13.44 3.07
N ASN A 93 1.39 -12.18 3.49
CA ASN A 93 1.76 -11.81 4.87
C ASN A 93 0.69 -12.18 5.92
N GLU A 94 -0.51 -12.63 5.49
CA GLU A 94 -1.56 -13.12 6.40
C GLU A 94 -1.11 -14.34 7.22
N ALA A 95 -0.12 -15.10 6.72
CA ALA A 95 0.47 -16.22 7.46
C ALA A 95 1.14 -15.79 8.78
N LEU A 96 1.54 -14.52 8.90
CA LEU A 96 2.13 -13.94 10.11
C LEU A 96 1.09 -13.41 11.10
N ASN A 97 -0.21 -13.56 10.84
CA ASN A 97 -1.24 -13.09 11.75
C ASN A 97 -1.28 -13.93 13.01
N ASN A 98 -1.34 -13.23 14.14
CA ASN A 98 -1.53 -13.80 15.49
C ASN A 98 -2.72 -13.12 16.14
N TYR A 99 -3.70 -13.91 16.62
CA TYR A 99 -5.00 -13.40 17.04
C TYR A 99 -5.17 -13.31 18.56
N SER A 100 -4.23 -13.81 19.34
CA SER A 100 -4.32 -13.78 20.81
C SER A 100 -2.96 -13.49 21.46
N VAL A 101 -2.99 -13.04 22.70
CA VAL A 101 -1.76 -12.87 23.50
C VAL A 101 -0.97 -14.18 23.62
N ALA A 102 -1.69 -15.32 23.73
CA ALA A 102 -1.08 -16.64 23.86
C ALA A 102 -0.42 -17.11 22.55
N SER A 103 -1.00 -16.80 21.38
CA SER A 103 -0.36 -17.12 20.10
C SER A 103 0.89 -16.26 19.85
N ILE A 104 0.88 -14.98 20.26
CA ILE A 104 2.04 -14.08 20.21
C ILE A 104 3.16 -14.62 21.13
N GLU A 105 2.82 -15.04 22.36
CA GLU A 105 3.77 -15.65 23.28
C GLU A 105 4.43 -16.90 22.67
N ASN A 106 3.64 -17.78 22.06
CA ASN A 106 4.15 -18.99 21.42
C ASN A 106 5.12 -18.68 20.29
N GLU A 107 4.79 -17.73 19.40
CA GLU A 107 5.66 -17.36 18.29
C GLU A 107 7.02 -16.84 18.78
N PHE A 108 7.03 -15.97 19.78
CA PHE A 108 8.29 -15.48 20.35
C PHE A 108 9.03 -16.58 21.09
N ARG A 109 8.35 -17.45 21.85
CA ARG A 109 8.98 -18.56 22.54
C ARG A 109 9.67 -19.50 21.55
N TRP A 110 8.99 -19.95 20.51
CA TRP A 110 9.58 -20.84 19.50
C TRP A 110 10.71 -20.22 18.69
N ALA A 111 10.68 -18.91 18.51
CA ALA A 111 11.71 -18.23 17.76
C ALA A 111 12.95 -17.88 18.60
N LEU A 112 12.79 -17.57 19.88
CA LEU A 112 13.82 -16.99 20.72
C LEU A 112 14.38 -17.95 21.78
N ASP A 113 13.56 -18.87 22.31
CA ASP A 113 13.95 -19.79 23.37
C ASP A 113 14.43 -21.12 22.78
N SER A 114 15.75 -21.35 22.82
CA SER A 114 16.35 -22.59 22.33
C SER A 114 15.95 -23.85 23.09
N ASP A 115 15.49 -23.70 24.33
CA ASP A 115 15.08 -24.82 25.17
C ASP A 115 13.63 -25.27 24.82
N HIS A 116 12.88 -24.43 24.14
CA HIS A 116 11.49 -24.70 23.74
C HIS A 116 11.26 -24.41 22.24
N PRO A 117 11.99 -25.09 21.34
CA PRO A 117 11.82 -24.89 19.91
C PRO A 117 10.45 -25.41 19.44
N PHE A 118 10.00 -24.92 18.29
CA PHE A 118 8.81 -25.48 17.64
C PHE A 118 9.01 -26.95 17.29
N ASP A 119 8.13 -27.81 17.74
CA ASP A 119 8.15 -29.23 17.50
C ASP A 119 7.10 -29.62 16.45
N PRO A 120 7.49 -29.88 15.18
CA PRO A 120 6.53 -30.22 14.12
C PRO A 120 5.66 -31.45 14.40
N GLU A 121 6.19 -32.44 15.12
CA GLU A 121 5.47 -33.68 15.42
C GLU A 121 4.31 -33.44 16.40
N LYS A 122 4.47 -32.46 17.29
CA LYS A 122 3.43 -32.07 18.25
C LYS A 122 2.48 -31.02 17.70
N GLN A 123 3.00 -30.01 16.97
CA GLN A 123 2.23 -28.84 16.63
C GLN A 123 1.44 -28.97 15.33
N PHE A 124 1.91 -29.79 14.37
CA PHE A 124 1.16 -29.98 13.13
C PHE A 124 0.00 -30.96 13.32
N LEU A 125 -1.11 -30.65 12.66
CA LEU A 125 -2.31 -31.47 12.68
C LEU A 125 -2.49 -32.15 11.31
N GLU A 126 -2.47 -33.48 11.27
CA GLU A 126 -2.78 -34.24 10.07
C GLU A 126 -4.29 -34.26 9.82
N ILE A 127 -4.76 -33.57 8.79
CA ILE A 127 -6.19 -33.44 8.45
C ILE A 127 -6.65 -34.46 7.40
N ALA A 128 -5.74 -35.00 6.62
CA ALA A 128 -5.92 -36.08 5.65
C ALA A 128 -4.59 -36.81 5.45
N PRO A 129 -4.54 -38.02 4.86
CA PRO A 129 -3.30 -38.75 4.67
C PRO A 129 -2.19 -37.90 4.01
N ARG A 130 -1.09 -37.71 4.72
CA ARG A 130 0.06 -36.87 4.32
C ARG A 130 -0.27 -35.39 4.08
N ARG A 131 -1.36 -34.88 4.64
CA ARG A 131 -1.75 -33.46 4.54
C ARG A 131 -1.84 -32.86 5.93
N PHE A 132 -0.98 -31.91 6.22
CA PHE A 132 -0.80 -31.29 7.52
C PHE A 132 -1.18 -29.82 7.46
N ILE A 133 -1.73 -29.31 8.55
CA ILE A 133 -1.89 -27.87 8.81
C ILE A 133 -1.04 -27.49 10.02
N ASP A 134 -0.58 -26.24 10.03
CA ASP A 134 -0.09 -25.61 11.24
C ASP A 134 -1.20 -24.69 11.79
N PRO A 135 -1.81 -25.02 12.93
CA PRO A 135 -2.87 -24.20 13.52
C PRO A 135 -2.35 -22.89 14.12
N ASN A 136 -1.03 -22.67 14.10
CA ASN A 136 -0.37 -21.48 14.63
C ASN A 136 0.03 -20.47 13.54
N ILE A 137 -0.10 -20.83 12.26
CA ILE A 137 0.04 -19.89 11.15
C ILE A 137 -1.29 -19.14 10.94
N GLY A 138 -1.25 -17.86 10.59
CA GLY A 138 -2.40 -16.97 10.48
C GLY A 138 -3.53 -17.38 9.52
N ARG A 139 -3.38 -18.52 8.81
CA ARG A 139 -4.40 -19.11 7.94
C ARG A 139 -4.18 -20.61 7.78
N HIS A 140 -5.27 -21.37 7.67
CA HIS A 140 -5.18 -22.82 7.45
C HIS A 140 -4.76 -23.15 6.01
N TYR A 141 -3.53 -23.59 5.85
CA TYR A 141 -3.01 -24.17 4.62
C TYR A 141 -2.70 -25.64 4.85
N ALA A 142 -3.07 -26.51 3.91
CA ALA A 142 -2.83 -27.94 4.01
C ALA A 142 -1.75 -28.38 3.02
N PHE A 143 -0.59 -28.80 3.54
CA PHE A 143 0.56 -29.20 2.74
C PHE A 143 1.14 -30.56 3.19
N PRO A 144 1.97 -31.21 2.36
CA PRO A 144 2.84 -32.30 2.81
C PRO A 144 3.75 -31.82 3.95
N LEU A 145 4.16 -32.74 4.83
CA LEU A 145 4.93 -32.44 6.05
C LEU A 145 6.20 -31.62 5.75
N GLU A 146 6.98 -32.01 4.76
CA GLU A 146 8.20 -31.31 4.38
C GLU A 146 7.95 -29.86 4.00
N ARG A 147 6.93 -29.62 3.18
CA ARG A 147 6.54 -28.28 2.78
C ARG A 147 6.01 -27.45 3.96
N MET A 148 5.16 -28.05 4.83
CA MET A 148 4.67 -27.35 6.02
C MET A 148 5.83 -26.97 6.95
N THR A 149 6.80 -27.86 7.14
CA THR A 149 8.01 -27.58 7.93
C THR A 149 8.83 -26.43 7.35
N ALA A 150 8.99 -26.37 6.03
CA ALA A 150 9.68 -25.26 5.37
C ALA A 150 8.96 -23.92 5.58
N TYR A 151 7.63 -23.89 5.53
CA TYR A 151 6.84 -22.69 5.84
C TYR A 151 6.97 -22.25 7.29
N ARG A 152 6.85 -23.19 8.23
CA ARG A 152 7.05 -22.89 9.66
C ARG A 152 8.43 -22.31 9.92
N LYS A 153 9.46 -22.85 9.27
CA LYS A 153 10.82 -22.32 9.36
C LYS A 153 10.89 -20.88 8.87
N ALA A 154 10.24 -20.54 7.75
CA ALA A 154 10.21 -19.16 7.23
C ALA A 154 9.53 -18.21 8.23
N VAL A 155 8.39 -18.59 8.83
CA VAL A 155 7.72 -17.80 9.89
C VAL A 155 8.66 -17.60 11.08
N THR A 156 9.31 -18.65 11.56
CA THR A 156 10.24 -18.59 12.69
C THR A 156 11.44 -17.68 12.39
N GLU A 157 12.00 -17.73 11.18
CA GLU A 157 13.10 -16.85 10.76
C GLU A 157 12.69 -15.36 10.70
N VAL A 158 11.48 -15.07 10.22
CA VAL A 158 10.94 -13.71 10.26
C VAL A 158 10.74 -13.26 11.70
N THR A 159 10.17 -14.11 12.56
CA THR A 159 9.95 -13.78 13.97
C THR A 159 11.27 -13.50 14.71
N ARG A 160 12.34 -14.22 14.41
CA ARG A 160 13.67 -13.99 14.98
C ARG A 160 14.23 -12.60 14.68
N ARG A 161 13.81 -11.95 13.61
CA ARG A 161 14.26 -10.57 13.29
C ARG A 161 13.90 -9.56 14.37
N VAL A 162 12.99 -9.91 15.29
CA VAL A 162 12.64 -9.07 16.45
C VAL A 162 13.86 -8.78 17.32
N THR A 163 14.88 -9.65 17.32
CA THR A 163 16.12 -9.46 18.08
C THR A 163 16.87 -8.20 17.70
N ASP A 164 16.79 -7.79 16.42
CA ASP A 164 17.49 -6.63 15.87
C ASP A 164 16.61 -5.37 15.83
N CYS A 165 15.33 -5.51 16.19
CA CYS A 165 14.37 -4.41 16.11
C CYS A 165 14.38 -3.60 17.42
N ARG A 166 14.51 -2.27 17.28
CA ARG A 166 14.39 -1.37 18.42
C ARG A 166 12.93 -1.17 18.83
N ILE A 167 12.00 -1.23 17.88
CA ILE A 167 10.58 -1.01 18.12
C ILE A 167 9.81 -2.31 17.85
N VAL A 168 8.95 -2.69 18.79
CA VAL A 168 8.01 -3.81 18.62
C VAL A 168 6.59 -3.28 18.78
N ILE A 169 5.77 -3.44 17.75
CA ILE A 169 4.34 -3.10 17.79
C ILE A 169 3.56 -4.40 17.93
N MET A 170 2.78 -4.54 19.01
CA MET A 170 1.95 -5.72 19.26
C MET A 170 0.48 -5.32 19.27
N THR A 171 -0.32 -5.87 18.35
CA THR A 171 -1.78 -5.71 18.39
C THR A 171 -2.45 -6.91 19.06
N LEU A 172 -3.31 -6.63 20.02
CA LEU A 172 -4.00 -7.60 20.86
C LEU A 172 -5.46 -7.69 20.40
N ASP A 173 -5.90 -8.90 19.98
CA ASP A 173 -7.20 -9.01 19.33
C ASP A 173 -8.28 -9.70 20.15
N PHE A 174 -8.09 -10.98 20.53
CA PHE A 174 -9.14 -11.80 21.12
C PHE A 174 -8.72 -12.49 22.40
N GLY A 175 -9.70 -12.67 23.31
CA GLY A 175 -9.57 -13.44 24.55
C GLY A 175 -10.17 -14.85 24.44
N GLU A 176 -10.83 -15.23 23.33
CA GLU A 176 -11.27 -16.59 23.04
C GLU A 176 -10.15 -17.35 22.35
N VAL A 177 -9.60 -18.39 22.98
CA VAL A 177 -8.41 -19.11 22.51
C VAL A 177 -8.59 -20.61 22.60
N TRP A 178 -8.30 -21.33 21.52
CA TRP A 178 -8.31 -22.78 21.53
C TRP A 178 -7.06 -23.35 22.22
N PHE A 179 -7.25 -24.35 23.05
CA PHE A 179 -6.20 -25.05 23.78
C PHE A 179 -6.14 -26.53 23.36
N ASP A 180 -4.96 -26.99 22.96
CA ASP A 180 -4.68 -28.40 22.69
C ASP A 180 -4.22 -29.08 24.00
N THR A 181 -5.08 -29.85 24.61
CA THR A 181 -4.81 -30.54 25.90
C THR A 181 -3.71 -31.60 25.75
N LEU A 182 -3.53 -32.20 24.59
CA LEU A 182 -2.49 -33.19 24.35
C LEU A 182 -1.08 -32.55 24.34
N ASN A 183 -0.97 -31.39 23.68
CA ASN A 183 0.31 -30.70 23.52
C ASN A 183 0.52 -29.57 24.55
N GLN A 184 -0.45 -29.32 25.41
CA GLN A 184 -0.45 -28.25 26.43
C GLN A 184 -0.09 -26.89 25.82
N CYS A 185 -0.72 -26.57 24.70
CA CYS A 185 -0.40 -25.39 23.87
C CYS A 185 -1.67 -24.67 23.41
N TYR A 186 -1.67 -23.35 23.48
CA TYR A 186 -2.69 -22.52 22.85
C TYR A 186 -2.46 -22.47 21.33
N LEU A 187 -3.54 -22.52 20.58
CA LEU A 187 -3.53 -22.45 19.12
C LEU A 187 -3.89 -21.05 18.65
N ASN A 188 -3.33 -20.63 17.53
CA ASN A 188 -3.70 -19.36 16.92
C ASN A 188 -5.05 -19.42 16.19
N HIS A 189 -5.41 -20.61 15.68
CA HIS A 189 -6.70 -20.91 15.07
C HIS A 189 -7.38 -22.10 15.71
N GLY A 190 -8.72 -22.09 15.71
CA GLY A 190 -9.50 -23.27 16.05
C GLY A 190 -9.19 -24.44 15.10
N PRO A 191 -9.07 -25.66 15.62
CA PRO A 191 -8.84 -26.84 14.78
C PRO A 191 -10.04 -27.09 13.86
N PRO A 192 -9.86 -27.77 12.71
CA PRO A 192 -10.95 -28.10 11.81
C PRO A 192 -12.07 -28.88 12.51
N ARG A 193 -13.33 -28.57 12.22
CA ARG A 193 -14.51 -29.24 12.83
C ARG A 193 -14.44 -30.76 12.76
N SER A 194 -13.90 -31.30 11.66
CA SER A 194 -13.72 -32.75 11.48
C SER A 194 -12.73 -33.36 12.48
N MET A 195 -11.74 -32.60 12.94
CA MET A 195 -10.78 -33.05 13.96
C MET A 195 -11.41 -32.96 15.35
N MET A 196 -12.10 -31.86 15.64
CA MET A 196 -12.83 -31.74 16.92
C MET A 196 -13.86 -32.85 17.09
N ALA A 197 -14.57 -33.23 16.01
CA ALA A 197 -15.52 -34.36 16.06
C ALA A 197 -14.84 -35.73 16.31
N LYS A 198 -13.60 -35.92 15.83
CA LYS A 198 -12.84 -37.18 16.03
C LYS A 198 -12.15 -37.26 17.37
N ALA A 199 -11.81 -36.12 17.97
CA ALA A 199 -11.07 -36.04 19.22
C ALA A 199 -11.66 -34.92 20.13
N PRO A 200 -12.91 -35.03 20.57
CA PRO A 200 -13.62 -33.95 21.27
C PRO A 200 -12.94 -33.55 22.59
N GLU A 201 -12.27 -34.50 23.27
CA GLU A 201 -11.56 -34.22 24.52
C GLU A 201 -10.21 -33.53 24.36
N ARG A 202 -9.69 -33.47 23.14
CA ARG A 202 -8.37 -32.90 22.88
C ARG A 202 -8.38 -31.37 22.83
N PHE A 203 -9.42 -30.78 22.31
CA PHE A 203 -9.44 -29.34 22.06
C PHE A 203 -10.49 -28.68 22.96
N GLN A 204 -10.04 -27.65 23.68
CA GLN A 204 -10.89 -26.86 24.57
C GLN A 204 -10.86 -25.40 24.16
N LEU A 205 -11.98 -24.71 24.24
CA LEU A 205 -12.02 -23.27 24.13
C LEU A 205 -11.83 -22.65 25.52
N HIS A 206 -10.81 -21.83 25.67
CA HIS A 206 -10.57 -21.04 26.87
C HIS A 206 -10.96 -19.59 26.63
N ILE A 207 -11.69 -19.00 27.57
CA ILE A 207 -11.97 -17.57 27.62
C ILE A 207 -10.99 -16.98 28.63
N LEU A 208 -9.95 -16.30 28.12
CA LEU A 208 -8.91 -15.76 28.98
C LEU A 208 -9.48 -14.63 29.86
N ASP A 209 -9.20 -14.69 31.13
CA ASP A 209 -9.48 -13.61 32.06
C ASP A 209 -8.30 -12.62 32.16
N PHE A 210 -8.42 -11.63 33.04
CA PHE A 210 -7.36 -10.65 33.27
C PHE A 210 -6.05 -11.28 33.77
N PRO A 211 -6.05 -12.15 34.81
CA PRO A 211 -4.85 -12.87 35.24
C PRO A 211 -4.16 -13.66 34.13
N ASP A 212 -4.89 -14.43 33.35
CA ASP A 212 -4.37 -15.24 32.27
C ASP A 212 -3.71 -14.37 31.18
N THR A 213 -4.42 -13.32 30.77
CA THR A 213 -3.95 -12.34 29.76
C THR A 213 -2.71 -11.61 30.24
N LEU A 214 -2.71 -11.15 31.50
CA LEU A 214 -1.57 -10.47 32.10
C LEU A 214 -0.35 -11.40 32.18
N ALA A 215 -0.54 -12.63 32.66
CA ALA A 215 0.54 -13.60 32.78
C ALA A 215 1.19 -13.91 31.40
N SER A 216 0.38 -14.03 30.33
CA SER A 216 0.89 -14.25 28.97
C SER A 216 1.69 -13.04 28.48
N LEU A 217 1.21 -11.81 28.67
CA LEU A 217 1.93 -10.60 28.32
C LEU A 217 3.25 -10.46 29.10
N GLU A 218 3.26 -10.73 30.40
CA GLU A 218 4.47 -10.70 31.23
C GLU A 218 5.52 -11.71 30.73
N ARG A 219 5.12 -12.94 30.38
CA ARG A 219 6.05 -13.91 29.79
C ARG A 219 6.58 -13.44 28.46
N THR A 220 5.74 -12.84 27.60
CA THR A 220 6.14 -12.25 26.32
C THR A 220 7.17 -11.13 26.50
N ILE A 221 6.89 -10.17 27.39
CA ILE A 221 7.84 -9.08 27.71
C ILE A 221 9.14 -9.65 28.27
N GLY A 222 9.05 -10.66 29.15
CA GLY A 222 10.20 -11.36 29.71
C GLY A 222 11.07 -12.06 28.64
N LEU A 223 10.47 -12.68 27.63
CA LEU A 223 11.19 -13.27 26.49
C LEU A 223 11.93 -12.20 25.70
N LEU A 224 11.25 -11.12 25.30
CA LEU A 224 11.83 -10.03 24.55
C LEU A 224 13.00 -9.38 25.32
N LYS A 225 12.82 -9.13 26.62
CA LYS A 225 13.86 -8.55 27.47
C LYS A 225 15.12 -9.43 27.59
N ARG A 226 14.96 -10.76 27.55
CA ARG A 226 16.10 -11.70 27.67
C ARG A 226 16.85 -11.88 26.35
N HIS A 227 16.16 -11.86 25.23
CA HIS A 227 16.71 -12.31 23.94
C HIS A 227 16.92 -11.17 22.92
N CYS A 228 16.34 -9.99 23.17
CA CYS A 228 16.41 -8.88 22.22
C CYS A 228 17.30 -7.74 22.74
N ARG A 229 17.31 -6.64 22.00
CA ARG A 229 18.09 -5.44 22.32
C ARG A 229 17.69 -4.85 23.68
N GLN A 230 18.66 -4.34 24.43
CA GLN A 230 18.43 -3.70 25.74
C GLN A 230 17.66 -2.37 25.63
N ASP A 231 17.78 -1.68 24.50
CA ASP A 231 17.09 -0.41 24.20
C ASP A 231 15.75 -0.62 23.49
N GLN A 232 15.26 -1.86 23.41
CA GLN A 232 13.99 -2.18 22.75
C GLN A 232 12.82 -1.48 23.44
N ARG A 233 11.88 -0.96 22.64
CA ARG A 233 10.64 -0.31 23.05
C ARG A 233 9.46 -1.07 22.48
N ILE A 234 8.41 -1.18 23.26
CA ILE A 234 7.23 -1.97 22.90
C ILE A 234 6.02 -1.06 22.89
N LEU A 235 5.24 -1.11 21.82
CA LEU A 235 3.99 -0.38 21.66
C LEU A 235 2.83 -1.39 21.62
N LEU A 236 2.03 -1.40 22.67
CA LEU A 236 0.81 -2.22 22.76
C LEU A 236 -0.37 -1.46 22.15
N ILE A 237 -1.16 -2.17 21.37
CA ILE A 237 -2.38 -1.65 20.74
C ILE A 237 -3.48 -2.69 20.91
N VAL A 238 -4.61 -2.35 21.51
CA VAL A 238 -5.79 -3.21 21.43
C VAL A 238 -6.43 -2.99 20.05
N SER A 239 -6.58 -4.08 19.30
CA SER A 239 -7.20 -4.04 17.98
C SER A 239 -8.68 -3.65 18.08
N PRO A 240 -9.15 -2.71 17.25
CA PRO A 240 -10.58 -2.37 17.21
C PRO A 240 -11.43 -3.45 16.53
N VAL A 241 -10.83 -4.32 15.72
CA VAL A 241 -11.55 -5.40 15.02
C VAL A 241 -12.26 -6.30 16.02
N PRO A 242 -13.60 -6.41 15.96
CA PRO A 242 -14.38 -7.20 16.90
C PRO A 242 -14.33 -8.70 16.57
N LEU A 243 -14.78 -9.50 17.52
CA LEU A 243 -15.16 -10.89 17.25
C LEU A 243 -16.28 -10.91 16.21
N ALA A 244 -16.03 -11.48 15.04
CA ALA A 244 -17.07 -11.67 14.01
C ALA A 244 -18.13 -12.68 14.47
N THR A 245 -17.71 -13.66 15.29
CA THR A 245 -18.57 -14.68 15.94
C THR A 245 -17.95 -15.05 17.27
N THR A 246 -18.74 -15.52 18.22
CA THR A 246 -18.26 -16.16 19.45
C THR A 246 -18.55 -17.64 19.43
N HIS A 247 -17.75 -18.41 20.14
CA HIS A 247 -17.99 -19.83 20.42
C HIS A 247 -18.68 -20.06 21.77
N THR A 248 -18.97 -18.98 22.51
CA THR A 248 -19.72 -19.04 23.78
C THR A 248 -21.23 -19.01 23.53
N GLU A 249 -22.04 -19.14 24.57
CA GLU A 249 -23.49 -18.96 24.51
C GLU A 249 -23.91 -17.48 24.53
N ASP A 250 -22.98 -16.56 24.74
CA ASP A 250 -23.23 -15.13 24.80
C ASP A 250 -23.48 -14.54 23.42
N ASP A 251 -24.14 -13.38 23.39
CA ASP A 251 -24.16 -12.55 22.20
C ASP A 251 -22.73 -12.07 21.83
N ALA A 252 -22.39 -12.12 20.55
CA ALA A 252 -21.04 -11.77 20.07
C ALA A 252 -20.61 -10.34 20.45
N ILE A 253 -21.54 -9.39 20.57
CA ILE A 253 -21.24 -8.01 21.02
C ILE A 253 -20.82 -8.03 22.49
N VAL A 254 -21.52 -8.81 23.33
CA VAL A 254 -21.23 -8.93 24.76
C VAL A 254 -19.88 -9.63 24.99
N ALA A 255 -19.63 -10.74 24.29
CA ALA A 255 -18.38 -11.49 24.34
C ALA A 255 -17.20 -10.62 23.87
N ASN A 256 -17.41 -9.83 22.79
CA ASN A 256 -16.40 -8.88 22.31
C ASN A 256 -16.10 -7.79 23.34
N CYS A 257 -17.11 -7.19 23.96
CA CYS A 257 -16.91 -6.19 25.01
C CYS A 257 -16.09 -6.74 26.18
N TYR A 258 -16.38 -7.96 26.63
CA TYR A 258 -15.59 -8.62 27.67
C TYR A 258 -14.13 -8.79 27.23
N SER A 259 -13.91 -9.42 26.07
CA SER A 259 -12.58 -9.67 25.52
C SER A 259 -11.74 -8.39 25.42
N LYS A 260 -12.30 -7.32 24.81
CA LYS A 260 -11.60 -6.05 24.66
C LYS A 260 -11.33 -5.35 25.99
N SER A 261 -12.24 -5.45 26.96
CA SER A 261 -12.04 -4.88 28.30
C SER A 261 -10.89 -5.55 29.04
N VAL A 262 -10.80 -6.87 28.99
CA VAL A 262 -9.71 -7.65 29.58
C VAL A 262 -8.37 -7.28 28.93
N LEU A 263 -8.30 -7.28 27.60
CA LEU A 263 -7.09 -6.93 26.86
C LEU A 263 -6.64 -5.49 27.15
N ARG A 264 -7.60 -4.55 27.21
CA ARG A 264 -7.30 -3.14 27.50
C ARG A 264 -6.78 -2.94 28.92
N ALA A 265 -7.41 -3.61 29.90
CA ALA A 265 -6.96 -3.56 31.29
C ALA A 265 -5.55 -4.17 31.47
N ALA A 266 -5.28 -5.30 30.82
CA ALA A 266 -3.97 -5.94 30.86
C ALA A 266 -2.89 -5.08 30.18
N ALA A 267 -3.19 -4.49 29.01
CA ALA A 267 -2.27 -3.58 28.32
C ALA A 267 -1.93 -2.34 29.17
N GLU A 268 -2.92 -1.74 29.88
CA GLU A 268 -2.69 -0.63 30.81
C GLU A 268 -1.79 -1.05 31.98
N HIS A 269 -2.02 -2.25 32.52
CA HIS A 269 -1.21 -2.77 33.60
C HIS A 269 0.26 -2.90 33.18
N ILE A 270 0.50 -3.56 32.06
CA ILE A 270 1.85 -3.75 31.48
C ILE A 270 2.52 -2.41 31.21
N ALA A 271 1.87 -1.48 30.53
CA ALA A 271 2.43 -0.17 30.21
C ALA A 271 2.77 0.64 31.49
N THR A 272 1.99 0.46 32.57
CA THR A 272 2.26 1.12 33.85
C THR A 272 3.44 0.49 34.61
N GLN A 273 3.66 -0.82 34.50
CA GLN A 273 4.71 -1.54 35.24
C GLN A 273 6.06 -1.55 34.50
N HIS A 274 6.08 -1.41 33.19
CA HIS A 274 7.26 -1.53 32.34
C HIS A 274 7.55 -0.21 31.60
N GLY A 275 8.49 0.59 32.08
CA GLY A 275 8.82 1.92 31.51
C GLY A 275 9.39 1.92 30.08
N HIS A 276 9.53 0.75 29.44
CA HIS A 276 9.87 0.58 28.03
C HIS A 276 8.68 0.15 27.17
N VAL A 277 7.49 0.10 27.76
CA VAL A 277 6.25 -0.31 27.11
C VAL A 277 5.24 0.81 27.17
N ASP A 278 4.70 1.21 26.04
CA ASP A 278 3.60 2.17 25.91
C ASP A 278 2.32 1.50 25.43
N TYR A 279 1.20 2.14 25.72
CA TYR A 279 -0.09 1.81 25.11
C TYR A 279 -0.52 2.93 24.16
N TYR A 280 -0.84 2.57 22.90
CA TYR A 280 -1.37 3.50 21.91
C TYR A 280 -2.90 3.36 21.79
N PRO A 281 -3.70 4.45 21.97
CA PRO A 281 -5.16 4.38 22.09
C PRO A 281 -5.89 4.32 20.72
N SER A 282 -5.55 3.33 19.89
CA SER A 282 -6.22 3.10 18.61
C SER A 282 -7.61 2.47 18.75
N TYR A 283 -7.80 1.63 19.78
CA TYR A 283 -9.10 1.02 20.11
C TYR A 283 -10.12 2.08 20.48
N GLU A 284 -9.76 3.00 21.36
CA GLU A 284 -10.59 4.12 21.80
C GLU A 284 -10.92 5.05 20.62
N SER A 285 -9.92 5.33 19.77
CA SER A 285 -10.14 6.10 18.56
C SER A 285 -11.21 5.47 17.66
N ALA A 286 -11.07 4.19 17.35
CA ALA A 286 -11.99 3.50 16.44
C ALA A 286 -13.41 3.37 17.01
N THR A 287 -13.53 3.03 18.30
CA THR A 287 -14.82 2.75 18.93
C THR A 287 -15.64 4.00 19.22
N LEU A 288 -14.99 5.15 19.40
CA LEU A 288 -15.63 6.45 19.69
C LEU A 288 -15.81 7.33 18.46
N SER A 289 -15.20 6.98 17.32
CA SER A 289 -15.37 7.69 16.05
C SER A 289 -16.76 7.48 15.46
N GLU A 290 -17.15 8.38 14.57
CA GLU A 290 -18.36 8.24 13.77
C GLU A 290 -18.32 6.95 12.95
N ARG A 291 -19.32 6.08 13.16
CA ARG A 291 -19.31 4.72 12.64
C ARG A 291 -19.29 4.66 11.11
N SER A 292 -19.98 5.59 10.46
CA SER A 292 -20.04 5.70 8.99
C SER A 292 -18.68 6.00 8.33
N ILE A 293 -17.74 6.58 9.09
CA ILE A 293 -16.39 6.94 8.61
C ILE A 293 -15.35 5.93 9.09
N ALA A 294 -15.46 5.49 10.35
CA ALA A 294 -14.47 4.63 10.96
C ALA A 294 -14.59 3.14 10.57
N TRP A 295 -15.79 2.69 10.18
CA TRP A 295 -16.07 1.28 9.93
C TRP A 295 -16.45 1.02 8.47
N ALA A 296 -15.95 -0.08 7.91
CA ALA A 296 -16.34 -0.55 6.59
C ALA A 296 -17.81 -1.01 6.58
N ASP A 297 -18.37 -1.24 5.39
CA ASP A 297 -19.77 -1.65 5.22
C ASP A 297 -20.14 -2.94 5.95
N ASP A 298 -19.16 -3.83 6.19
CA ASP A 298 -19.35 -5.08 6.94
C ASP A 298 -19.47 -4.87 8.47
N GLN A 299 -19.24 -3.66 8.96
CA GLN A 299 -19.29 -3.27 10.39
C GLN A 299 -18.34 -4.06 11.30
N VAL A 300 -17.37 -4.77 10.71
CA VAL A 300 -16.33 -5.57 11.38
C VAL A 300 -14.95 -4.97 11.15
N HIS A 301 -14.63 -4.61 9.92
CA HIS A 301 -13.33 -4.01 9.61
C HIS A 301 -13.36 -2.49 9.71
N VAL A 302 -12.25 -1.94 10.19
CA VAL A 302 -12.06 -0.49 10.19
C VAL A 302 -11.68 0.00 8.79
N THR A 303 -12.06 1.23 8.47
CA THR A 303 -11.70 1.85 7.19
C THR A 303 -10.19 2.13 7.11
N ARG A 304 -9.68 2.20 5.89
CA ARG A 304 -8.29 2.61 5.65
C ARG A 304 -8.05 4.04 6.15
N GLU A 305 -9.01 4.93 5.99
CA GLU A 305 -8.94 6.31 6.44
C GLU A 305 -8.69 6.40 7.96
N LEU A 306 -9.43 5.64 8.76
CA LEU A 306 -9.19 5.58 10.20
C LEU A 306 -7.78 5.06 10.54
N VAL A 307 -7.33 4.01 9.85
CA VAL A 307 -5.98 3.45 10.06
C VAL A 307 -4.92 4.50 9.72
N ASP A 308 -5.05 5.18 8.59
CA ASP A 308 -4.09 6.20 8.14
C ASP A 308 -4.02 7.37 9.13
N VAL A 309 -5.16 7.88 9.61
CA VAL A 309 -5.21 8.95 10.65
C VAL A 309 -4.55 8.49 11.95
N ASN A 310 -4.83 7.28 12.42
CA ASN A 310 -4.23 6.78 13.66
C ASN A 310 -2.72 6.54 13.52
N VAL A 311 -2.25 6.01 12.38
CA VAL A 311 -0.81 5.84 12.14
C VAL A 311 -0.11 7.19 12.02
N GLU A 312 -0.72 8.17 11.38
CA GLU A 312 -0.19 9.53 11.26
C GLU A 312 -0.01 10.18 12.63
N ARG A 313 -1.04 10.14 13.48
CA ARG A 313 -0.97 10.62 14.87
C ARG A 313 0.07 9.87 15.72
N MET A 314 0.22 8.57 15.52
CA MET A 314 1.26 7.77 16.16
C MET A 314 2.64 8.25 15.75
N ILE A 315 2.87 8.42 14.45
CA ILE A 315 4.15 8.92 13.92
C ILE A 315 4.44 10.33 14.47
N GLU A 316 3.48 11.24 14.38
CA GLU A 316 3.64 12.60 14.91
C GLU A 316 4.03 12.61 16.39
N ALA A 317 3.33 11.83 17.21
CA ALA A 317 3.59 11.80 18.64
C ALA A 317 4.95 11.16 19.00
N TYR A 318 5.32 10.06 18.34
CA TYR A 318 6.57 9.34 18.63
C TYR A 318 7.79 9.90 17.87
N SER A 319 7.61 10.77 16.87
CA SER A 319 8.72 11.33 16.10
C SER A 319 9.39 12.50 16.82
N PRO A 320 10.71 12.69 16.66
CA PRO A 320 11.41 13.89 17.12
C PRO A 320 10.81 15.17 16.49
N THR A 321 10.84 16.27 17.23
CA THR A 321 10.27 17.58 16.78
C THR A 321 10.88 18.08 15.47
N SER A 322 12.17 17.82 15.24
CA SER A 322 12.86 18.14 13.98
C SER A 322 12.22 17.44 12.77
N ARG A 323 11.79 16.21 12.95
CA ARG A 323 11.14 15.42 11.88
C ARG A 323 9.72 15.91 11.60
N ILE A 324 9.01 16.36 12.61
CA ILE A 324 7.65 16.93 12.41
C ILE A 324 7.72 18.15 11.48
N ALA A 325 8.74 19.02 11.69
CA ALA A 325 8.96 20.18 10.81
C ALA A 325 9.28 19.74 9.37
N GLU A 326 10.17 18.76 9.17
CA GLU A 326 10.48 18.23 7.84
C GLU A 326 9.25 17.61 7.15
N LEU A 327 8.42 16.87 7.86
CA LEU A 327 7.19 16.30 7.30
C LEU A 327 6.17 17.38 6.93
N ALA A 328 6.07 18.46 7.73
CA ALA A 328 5.23 19.61 7.40
C ALA A 328 5.69 20.33 6.13
N ASP A 329 7.00 20.52 5.97
CA ASP A 329 7.60 21.12 4.77
C ASP A 329 7.33 20.24 3.53
N ILE A 330 7.45 18.91 3.67
CA ILE A 330 7.15 17.96 2.61
C ILE A 330 5.66 18.02 2.22
N ALA A 331 4.76 18.05 3.18
CA ALA A 331 3.32 18.13 2.94
C ALA A 331 2.93 19.42 2.20
N ALA A 332 3.51 20.56 2.58
CA ALA A 332 3.31 21.83 1.91
C ALA A 332 3.81 21.79 0.45
N ALA A 333 5.04 21.31 0.23
CA ALA A 333 5.63 21.17 -1.08
C ALA A 333 4.84 20.21 -1.99
N LEU A 334 4.33 19.11 -1.42
CA LEU A 334 3.52 18.13 -2.13
C LEU A 334 2.17 18.72 -2.57
N THR A 335 1.53 19.51 -1.72
CA THR A 335 0.27 20.20 -2.04
C THR A 335 0.45 21.13 -3.23
N GLU A 336 1.46 21.99 -3.21
CA GLU A 336 1.77 22.92 -4.29
C GLU A 336 2.17 22.18 -5.59
N ALA A 337 2.97 21.11 -5.47
CA ALA A 337 3.35 20.30 -6.61
C ALA A 337 2.15 19.63 -7.30
N ASN A 338 1.15 19.16 -6.53
CA ASN A 338 -0.07 18.56 -7.09
C ASN A 338 -0.90 19.58 -7.88
N GLU A 339 -0.94 20.84 -7.49
CA GLU A 339 -1.60 21.90 -8.28
C GLU A 339 -0.92 22.04 -9.66
N HIS A 340 0.41 22.02 -9.69
CA HIS A 340 1.15 22.04 -10.96
C HIS A 340 0.87 20.81 -11.82
N ILE A 341 0.69 19.63 -11.22
CA ILE A 341 0.32 18.42 -11.97
C ILE A 341 -1.07 18.54 -12.59
N GLN A 342 -2.05 19.11 -11.87
CA GLN A 342 -3.38 19.38 -12.42
C GLN A 342 -3.30 20.33 -13.63
N MET A 343 -2.36 21.28 -13.59
CA MET A 343 -2.08 22.22 -14.70
C MET A 343 -1.19 21.60 -15.80
N ARG A 344 -0.89 20.29 -15.76
CA ARG A 344 0.02 19.58 -16.67
C ARG A 344 1.43 20.20 -16.74
N ASN A 345 1.93 20.71 -15.63
CA ASN A 345 3.22 21.38 -15.51
C ASN A 345 4.22 20.58 -14.63
N PRO A 346 4.82 19.49 -15.11
CA PRO A 346 5.75 18.69 -14.32
C PRO A 346 7.01 19.46 -13.89
N LEU A 347 7.47 20.44 -14.67
CA LEU A 347 8.61 21.29 -14.28
C LEU A 347 8.27 22.22 -13.12
N GLY A 348 7.02 22.69 -13.03
CA GLY A 348 6.51 23.42 -11.88
C GLY A 348 6.51 22.54 -10.63
N ALA A 349 5.96 21.34 -10.72
CA ALA A 349 5.96 20.38 -9.64
C ALA A 349 7.38 20.03 -9.15
N ILE A 350 8.35 19.83 -10.07
CA ILE A 350 9.75 19.60 -9.69
C ILE A 350 10.29 20.78 -8.89
N ARG A 351 10.02 22.03 -9.30
CA ARG A 351 10.50 23.22 -8.58
C ARG A 351 9.99 23.30 -7.15
N CYS A 352 8.74 22.92 -6.92
CA CYS A 352 8.17 22.87 -5.57
C CYS A 352 8.80 21.77 -4.71
N LEU A 353 9.11 20.61 -5.31
CA LEU A 353 9.68 19.46 -4.61
C LEU A 353 11.24 19.51 -4.52
N GLU A 354 11.93 20.30 -5.32
CA GLU A 354 13.40 20.39 -5.34
C GLU A 354 14.00 20.78 -3.95
N PRO A 355 13.41 21.73 -3.18
CA PRO A 355 13.94 22.10 -1.86
C PRO A 355 13.92 20.95 -0.86
N ILE A 356 12.95 20.04 -0.98
CA ILE A 356 12.77 18.90 -0.09
C ILE A 356 13.30 17.59 -0.69
N ARG A 357 14.01 17.64 -1.82
CA ARG A 357 14.48 16.45 -2.55
C ARG A 357 15.23 15.45 -1.68
N ASP A 358 16.08 15.94 -0.78
CA ASP A 358 16.92 15.09 0.06
C ASP A 358 16.13 14.40 1.18
N SER A 359 15.02 14.97 1.60
CA SER A 359 14.06 14.42 2.58
C SER A 359 12.81 13.83 1.95
N ALA A 360 12.61 13.95 0.63
CA ALA A 360 11.40 13.46 -0.05
C ALA A 360 11.13 11.96 0.18
N HIS A 361 12.17 11.17 0.45
CA HIS A 361 12.05 9.74 0.78
C HIS A 361 11.29 9.47 2.09
N LEU A 362 11.10 10.49 2.93
CA LEU A 362 10.33 10.42 4.18
C LEU A 362 8.82 10.36 3.94
N ASP A 363 8.37 10.79 2.75
CA ASP A 363 6.99 10.64 2.27
C ASP A 363 7.00 9.99 0.88
N PRO A 364 6.56 8.73 0.77
CA PRO A 364 6.54 8.03 -0.50
C PRO A 364 5.73 8.73 -1.60
N SER A 365 4.68 9.48 -1.26
CA SER A 365 3.89 10.22 -2.24
C SER A 365 4.70 11.37 -2.84
N ALA A 366 5.46 12.11 -2.02
CA ALA A 366 6.36 13.16 -2.48
C ALA A 366 7.51 12.59 -3.32
N ALA A 367 8.13 11.50 -2.86
CA ALA A 367 9.17 10.82 -3.61
C ALA A 367 8.68 10.29 -4.96
N HIS A 368 7.55 9.59 -5.00
CA HIS A 368 6.98 9.06 -6.23
C HIS A 368 6.58 10.17 -7.20
N LEU A 369 6.00 11.27 -6.70
CA LEU A 369 5.64 12.41 -7.54
C LEU A 369 6.89 13.08 -8.13
N TYR A 370 7.93 13.31 -7.32
CA TYR A 370 9.19 13.86 -7.79
C TYR A 370 9.82 12.97 -8.88
N ILE A 371 9.93 11.65 -8.61
CA ILE A 371 10.45 10.68 -9.57
C ILE A 371 9.62 10.68 -10.85
N ASP A 372 8.28 10.60 -10.77
CA ASP A 372 7.41 10.62 -11.96
C ASP A 372 7.60 11.88 -12.79
N CYS A 373 7.67 13.04 -12.16
CA CYS A 373 7.93 14.30 -12.84
C CYS A 373 9.31 14.33 -13.52
N CYS A 374 10.36 13.86 -12.83
CA CYS A 374 11.71 13.75 -13.39
C CYS A 374 11.74 12.82 -14.61
N LEU A 375 11.08 11.66 -14.55
CA LEU A 375 10.98 10.73 -15.68
C LEU A 375 10.22 11.33 -16.88
N ARG A 376 9.21 12.18 -16.62
CA ARG A 376 8.47 12.88 -17.71
C ARG A 376 9.29 13.92 -18.44
N VAL A 377 10.27 14.52 -17.77
CA VAL A 377 11.12 15.58 -18.35
C VAL A 377 12.53 15.11 -18.70
N GLY A 378 12.81 13.80 -18.61
CA GLY A 378 14.11 13.22 -18.95
C GLY A 378 15.21 13.40 -17.91
N ARG A 379 14.89 13.80 -16.66
CA ARG A 379 15.85 13.95 -15.55
C ARG A 379 16.10 12.60 -14.83
N LEU A 380 16.56 11.60 -15.58
CA LEU A 380 16.74 10.22 -15.06
C LEU A 380 17.69 10.15 -13.85
N LYS A 381 18.78 10.92 -13.86
CA LYS A 381 19.76 10.92 -12.75
C LYS A 381 19.15 11.38 -11.44
N ASP A 382 18.29 12.40 -11.48
CA ASP A 382 17.63 12.93 -10.29
C ASP A 382 16.58 11.95 -9.76
N ALA A 383 15.84 11.32 -10.67
CA ALA A 383 14.90 10.26 -10.32
C ALA A 383 15.59 9.09 -9.60
N LEU A 384 16.73 8.62 -10.13
CA LEU A 384 17.52 7.54 -9.53
C LEU A 384 18.11 7.91 -8.16
N ALA A 385 18.51 9.16 -7.95
CA ALA A 385 19.05 9.63 -6.69
C ALA A 385 18.00 9.57 -5.54
N VAL A 386 16.75 9.94 -5.83
CA VAL A 386 15.66 9.84 -4.85
C VAL A 386 15.23 8.38 -4.68
N LEU A 387 15.14 7.63 -5.78
CA LEU A 387 14.77 6.22 -5.76
C LEU A 387 15.71 5.37 -4.88
N ALA A 388 17.02 5.66 -4.91
CA ALA A 388 18.02 4.93 -4.13
C ALA A 388 17.84 5.09 -2.61
N LYS A 389 17.14 6.14 -2.17
CA LYS A 389 16.84 6.40 -0.76
C LYS A 389 15.56 5.71 -0.30
N LEU A 390 14.73 5.24 -1.21
CA LEU A 390 13.49 4.53 -0.88
C LEU A 390 13.78 3.07 -0.53
N PRO A 391 13.00 2.47 0.38
CA PRO A 391 13.10 1.04 0.67
C PRO A 391 12.83 0.21 -0.60
N PRO A 392 13.29 -1.05 -0.66
CA PRO A 392 12.96 -1.96 -1.76
C PRO A 392 11.44 -2.05 -1.96
N ALA A 393 11.02 -2.20 -3.22
CA ALA A 393 9.59 -2.34 -3.52
C ALA A 393 9.01 -3.59 -2.86
N ALA A 394 7.93 -3.43 -2.10
CA ALA A 394 7.11 -4.56 -1.71
C ALA A 394 6.42 -5.16 -2.95
N GLU A 395 6.12 -6.46 -2.92
CA GLU A 395 5.49 -7.14 -4.07
C GLU A 395 4.14 -6.53 -4.48
N ASP A 396 3.40 -5.99 -3.52
CA ASP A 396 2.11 -5.34 -3.72
C ASP A 396 2.21 -3.82 -3.96
N ASP A 397 3.41 -3.24 -3.91
CA ASP A 397 3.64 -1.83 -4.24
C ASP A 397 3.62 -1.61 -5.75
N ARG A 398 2.41 -1.52 -6.30
CA ARG A 398 2.19 -1.30 -7.73
C ARG A 398 2.84 -0.01 -8.25
N GLN A 399 2.88 1.05 -7.42
CA GLN A 399 3.40 2.36 -7.83
C GLN A 399 4.92 2.30 -7.98
N ARG A 400 5.61 1.73 -6.98
CA ARG A 400 7.07 1.56 -7.01
C ARG A 400 7.50 0.66 -8.16
N ARG A 401 6.86 -0.49 -8.32
CA ARG A 401 7.14 -1.43 -9.42
C ARG A 401 6.90 -0.80 -10.80
N PHE A 402 5.89 0.05 -10.91
CA PHE A 402 5.65 0.80 -12.14
C PHE A 402 6.76 1.82 -12.43
N ILE A 403 7.26 2.52 -11.41
CA ILE A 403 8.42 3.40 -11.52
C ILE A 403 9.65 2.63 -12.00
N ASP A 404 9.92 1.47 -11.38
CA ASP A 404 11.05 0.61 -11.74
C ASP A 404 10.95 0.12 -13.20
N ALA A 405 9.75 -0.24 -13.66
CA ALA A 405 9.51 -0.60 -15.06
C ALA A 405 9.82 0.56 -16.02
N ARG A 406 9.39 1.78 -15.71
CA ARG A 406 9.65 2.98 -16.52
C ARG A 406 11.13 3.34 -16.55
N ILE A 407 11.83 3.20 -15.44
CA ILE A 407 13.28 3.41 -15.38
C ILE A 407 14.00 2.41 -16.29
N LYS A 408 13.63 1.12 -16.24
CA LYS A 408 14.19 0.10 -17.13
C LYS A 408 14.00 0.44 -18.61
N LEU A 409 12.82 0.95 -18.97
CA LEU A 409 12.55 1.40 -20.34
C LEU A 409 13.45 2.57 -20.75
N LEU A 410 13.58 3.58 -19.88
CA LEU A 410 14.41 4.78 -20.16
C LEU A 410 15.92 4.48 -20.13
N ASP A 411 16.34 3.45 -19.40
CA ASP A 411 17.73 2.99 -19.29
C ASP A 411 18.12 2.02 -20.45
N GLY A 412 17.24 1.83 -21.42
CA GLY A 412 17.45 0.93 -22.56
C GLY A 412 17.26 -0.56 -22.27
N ARG A 413 16.88 -0.93 -21.04
CA ARG A 413 16.54 -2.32 -20.66
C ARG A 413 15.09 -2.65 -21.02
N THR A 414 14.75 -2.44 -22.32
CA THR A 414 13.38 -2.49 -22.81
C THR A 414 12.68 -3.83 -22.54
N ALA A 415 13.40 -4.95 -22.72
CA ALA A 415 12.82 -6.28 -22.50
C ALA A 415 12.41 -6.48 -21.02
N GLU A 416 13.22 -6.04 -20.06
CA GLU A 416 12.93 -6.13 -18.64
C GLU A 416 11.78 -5.21 -18.23
N GLY A 417 11.75 -3.98 -18.78
CA GLY A 417 10.66 -3.02 -18.54
C GLY A 417 9.32 -3.55 -19.04
N ILE A 418 9.29 -4.15 -20.24
CA ILE A 418 8.09 -4.80 -20.81
C ILE A 418 7.64 -5.99 -19.95
N ALA A 419 8.56 -6.83 -19.49
CA ALA A 419 8.24 -7.97 -18.63
C ALA A 419 7.61 -7.52 -17.30
N GLU A 420 8.15 -6.46 -16.68
CA GLU A 420 7.61 -5.90 -15.44
C GLU A 420 6.22 -5.29 -15.64
N LEU A 421 5.98 -4.56 -16.74
CA LEU A 421 4.66 -4.01 -17.06
C LEU A 421 3.62 -5.12 -17.28
N ASN A 422 3.99 -6.23 -17.93
CA ASN A 422 3.10 -7.38 -18.09
C ASN A 422 2.76 -8.01 -16.73
N ALA A 423 3.73 -8.22 -15.86
CA ALA A 423 3.51 -8.74 -14.51
C ALA A 423 2.58 -7.83 -13.69
N LEU A 424 2.74 -6.50 -13.80
CA LEU A 424 1.84 -5.53 -13.18
C LEU A 424 0.41 -5.63 -13.72
N MET A 425 0.24 -5.84 -15.03
CA MET A 425 -1.07 -5.98 -15.66
C MET A 425 -1.77 -7.28 -15.26
N GLU A 426 -1.05 -8.36 -15.04
CA GLU A 426 -1.59 -9.62 -14.53
C GLU A 426 -2.05 -9.48 -13.08
N ARG A 427 -1.22 -8.86 -12.24
CA ARG A 427 -1.50 -8.69 -10.81
C ARG A 427 -2.58 -7.64 -10.54
N PHE A 428 -2.62 -6.56 -11.32
CA PHE A 428 -3.56 -5.44 -11.17
C PHE A 428 -4.39 -5.21 -12.44
N PRO A 429 -5.27 -6.14 -12.83
CA PRO A 429 -5.92 -6.15 -14.14
C PRO A 429 -6.84 -4.95 -14.41
N LYS A 430 -7.29 -4.24 -13.37
CA LYS A 430 -8.13 -3.03 -13.49
C LYS A 430 -7.33 -1.73 -13.52
N TRP A 431 -6.01 -1.79 -13.36
CA TRP A 431 -5.17 -0.59 -13.36
C TRP A 431 -4.81 -0.17 -14.78
N GLY A 432 -5.36 0.98 -15.24
CA GLY A 432 -5.26 1.43 -16.64
C GLY A 432 -3.94 2.07 -17.06
N ILE A 433 -3.01 2.33 -16.14
CA ILE A 433 -1.74 3.01 -16.44
C ILE A 433 -0.72 2.08 -17.11
N PRO A 434 -0.43 0.87 -16.60
CA PRO A 434 0.53 -0.03 -17.21
C PRO A 434 0.24 -0.42 -18.67
N PRO A 435 -1.00 -0.73 -19.08
CA PRO A 435 -1.29 -1.06 -20.49
C PRO A 435 -0.97 0.08 -21.46
N ARG A 436 -1.22 1.32 -21.04
CA ARG A 436 -0.86 2.50 -21.85
C ARG A 436 0.65 2.60 -22.03
N THR A 437 1.39 2.54 -20.92
CA THR A 437 2.86 2.65 -20.96
C THR A 437 3.49 1.49 -21.75
N LEU A 438 2.92 0.27 -21.61
CA LEU A 438 3.35 -0.88 -22.40
C LEU A 438 3.11 -0.66 -23.90
N ALA A 439 1.95 -0.13 -24.28
CA ALA A 439 1.64 0.16 -25.67
C ALA A 439 2.62 1.18 -26.26
N GLU A 440 2.92 2.25 -25.53
CA GLU A 440 3.89 3.27 -25.95
C GLU A 440 5.30 2.66 -26.12
N ALA A 441 5.79 1.86 -25.16
CA ALA A 441 7.08 1.20 -25.24
C ALA A 441 7.18 0.18 -26.40
N LEU A 442 6.10 -0.51 -26.69
CA LEU A 442 6.04 -1.46 -27.80
C LEU A 442 5.97 -0.77 -29.16
N ILE A 443 5.33 0.40 -29.23
CA ILE A 443 5.34 1.28 -30.42
C ILE A 443 6.76 1.77 -30.70
N GLU A 444 7.48 2.24 -29.69
CA GLU A 444 8.88 2.67 -29.82
C GLU A 444 9.81 1.53 -30.24
N ALA A 445 9.53 0.32 -29.77
CA ALA A 445 10.25 -0.89 -30.16
C ALA A 445 9.79 -1.48 -31.51
N GLU A 446 8.89 -0.82 -32.23
CA GLU A 446 8.29 -1.24 -33.51
C GLU A 446 7.62 -2.65 -33.46
N ARG A 447 7.20 -3.09 -32.25
CA ARG A 447 6.50 -4.37 -32.03
C ARG A 447 4.99 -4.19 -32.23
N TRP A 448 4.58 -4.01 -33.48
CA TRP A 448 3.24 -3.52 -33.85
C TRP A 448 2.09 -4.44 -33.40
N ASP A 449 2.25 -5.76 -33.44
CA ASP A 449 1.21 -6.71 -33.04
C ASP A 449 1.00 -6.69 -31.51
N ASP A 450 2.09 -6.69 -30.78
CA ASP A 450 2.05 -6.61 -29.31
C ASP A 450 1.53 -5.24 -28.85
N ALA A 451 1.93 -4.16 -29.54
CA ALA A 451 1.45 -2.81 -29.28
C ALA A 451 -0.07 -2.70 -29.49
N LEU A 452 -0.59 -3.33 -30.56
CA LEU A 452 -2.01 -3.38 -30.82
C LEU A 452 -2.77 -4.10 -29.70
N ALA A 453 -2.29 -5.27 -29.28
CA ALA A 453 -2.90 -6.03 -28.18
C ALA A 453 -2.92 -5.23 -26.87
N ALA A 454 -1.79 -4.59 -26.50
CA ALA A 454 -1.70 -3.75 -25.31
C ALA A 454 -2.66 -2.54 -25.37
N THR A 455 -2.77 -1.91 -26.54
CA THR A 455 -3.65 -0.75 -26.75
C THR A 455 -5.14 -1.14 -26.69
N ILE A 456 -5.51 -2.28 -27.25
CA ILE A 456 -6.88 -2.81 -27.15
C ILE A 456 -7.22 -3.06 -25.67
N ARG A 457 -6.31 -3.70 -24.91
CA ARG A 457 -6.50 -3.91 -23.47
C ARG A 457 -6.68 -2.59 -22.70
N TRP A 458 -5.87 -1.56 -23.02
CA TRP A 458 -6.02 -0.22 -22.45
C TRP A 458 -7.39 0.39 -22.76
N ASN A 459 -7.89 0.25 -24.02
CA ASN A 459 -9.19 0.76 -24.42
C ASN A 459 -10.34 0.12 -23.65
N LEU A 460 -10.27 -1.19 -23.40
CA LEU A 460 -11.30 -1.96 -22.69
C LEU A 460 -11.44 -1.65 -21.20
N LEU A 461 -10.44 -0.98 -20.58
CA LEU A 461 -10.48 -0.64 -19.16
C LEU A 461 -11.35 0.57 -18.83
N LYS A 462 -11.93 1.25 -19.81
CA LYS A 462 -12.90 2.33 -19.60
C LYS A 462 -14.30 1.76 -19.41
N ALA A 463 -14.86 1.92 -18.23
CA ALA A 463 -16.27 1.57 -18.00
C ALA A 463 -17.20 2.47 -18.85
N GLY A 464 -18.10 1.84 -19.61
CA GLY A 464 -19.14 2.55 -20.34
C GLY A 464 -18.73 3.19 -21.68
N GLY A 465 -17.69 2.69 -22.35
CA GLY A 465 -17.35 3.14 -23.71
C GLY A 465 -15.87 3.05 -24.06
N GLU A 466 -15.52 3.56 -25.23
CA GLU A 466 -14.15 3.54 -25.72
C GLU A 466 -13.39 4.85 -25.40
N ARG A 467 -12.08 4.73 -25.35
CA ARG A 467 -11.17 5.85 -25.11
C ARG A 467 -10.70 6.41 -26.44
N TRP A 468 -10.99 7.67 -26.73
CA TRP A 468 -10.54 8.31 -27.96
C TRP A 468 -9.02 8.26 -28.17
N ASP A 469 -8.25 8.43 -27.07
CA ASP A 469 -6.79 8.41 -27.10
C ASP A 469 -6.23 7.01 -27.38
N ALA A 470 -6.85 5.95 -26.86
CA ALA A 470 -6.49 4.58 -27.19
C ALA A 470 -6.89 4.21 -28.63
N VAL A 471 -8.09 4.66 -29.08
CA VAL A 471 -8.54 4.43 -30.46
C VAL A 471 -7.63 5.15 -31.48
N ALA A 472 -7.14 6.35 -31.14
CA ALA A 472 -6.14 7.05 -31.97
C ALA A 472 -4.80 6.29 -32.05
N ARG A 473 -4.36 5.66 -30.94
CA ARG A 473 -3.17 4.79 -30.96
C ARG A 473 -3.38 3.54 -31.82
N ILE A 474 -4.54 2.91 -31.74
CA ILE A 474 -4.90 1.79 -32.63
C ILE A 474 -4.80 2.22 -34.10
N ALA A 475 -5.31 3.42 -34.42
CA ALA A 475 -5.21 3.97 -35.77
C ALA A 475 -3.76 4.16 -36.23
N TYR A 476 -2.91 4.74 -35.35
CA TYR A 476 -1.49 4.91 -35.62
C TYR A 476 -0.77 3.57 -35.88
N ILE A 477 -1.05 2.55 -35.07
CA ILE A 477 -0.46 1.22 -35.24
C ILE A 477 -0.89 0.59 -36.57
N HIS A 478 -2.16 0.66 -36.94
CA HIS A 478 -2.64 0.19 -38.24
C HIS A 478 -1.97 0.93 -39.41
N ALA A 479 -1.79 2.26 -39.29
CA ALA A 479 -1.09 3.04 -40.28
C ALA A 479 0.37 2.58 -40.48
N LYS A 480 1.07 2.23 -39.41
CA LYS A 480 2.45 1.72 -39.44
C LYS A 480 2.56 0.30 -39.99
N ARG A 481 1.52 -0.51 -39.81
CA ARG A 481 1.41 -1.86 -40.43
C ARG A 481 1.05 -1.81 -41.91
N GLY A 482 0.62 -0.64 -42.44
CA GLY A 482 0.11 -0.52 -43.79
C GLY A 482 -1.38 -0.89 -43.95
N ASP A 483 -2.10 -1.06 -42.88
CA ASP A 483 -3.53 -1.38 -42.86
C ASP A 483 -4.37 -0.09 -43.02
N ASP A 484 -4.25 0.59 -44.15
CA ASP A 484 -4.77 1.94 -44.38
C ASP A 484 -6.27 2.10 -44.13
N ALA A 485 -7.08 1.11 -44.49
CA ALA A 485 -8.53 1.15 -44.28
C ALA A 485 -8.90 1.10 -42.79
N GLN A 486 -8.20 0.28 -42.02
CA GLN A 486 -8.43 0.16 -40.58
C GLN A 486 -7.88 1.40 -39.84
N ALA A 487 -6.75 1.93 -40.25
CA ALA A 487 -6.18 3.15 -39.72
C ALA A 487 -7.15 4.34 -39.88
N GLU A 488 -7.68 4.54 -41.09
CA GLU A 488 -8.62 5.63 -41.37
C GLU A 488 -9.91 5.48 -40.57
N ALA A 489 -10.49 4.28 -40.54
CA ALA A 489 -11.70 4.01 -39.75
C ALA A 489 -11.50 4.30 -38.26
N ALA A 490 -10.35 3.92 -37.70
CA ALA A 490 -10.04 4.15 -36.30
C ALA A 490 -9.76 5.65 -36.00
N TYR A 491 -9.08 6.39 -36.89
CA TYR A 491 -8.91 7.84 -36.72
C TYR A 491 -10.24 8.58 -36.73
N ARG A 492 -11.14 8.27 -37.67
CA ARG A 492 -12.48 8.86 -37.71
C ARG A 492 -13.26 8.55 -36.43
N LYS A 493 -13.22 7.31 -35.98
CA LYS A 493 -13.85 6.89 -34.73
C LYS A 493 -13.29 7.66 -33.52
N ALA A 494 -11.98 7.86 -33.43
CA ALA A 494 -11.38 8.64 -32.34
C ALA A 494 -11.89 10.09 -32.31
N LEU A 495 -12.05 10.71 -33.49
CA LEU A 495 -12.58 12.07 -33.62
C LEU A 495 -14.11 12.13 -33.38
N ASP A 496 -14.85 11.05 -33.67
CA ASP A 496 -16.27 10.96 -33.33
C ASP A 496 -16.48 10.87 -31.80
N ILE A 497 -15.61 10.12 -31.10
CA ILE A 497 -15.64 10.04 -29.63
C ILE A 497 -15.28 11.38 -28.98
N ARG A 498 -14.30 12.09 -29.52
CA ARG A 498 -13.87 13.40 -29.06
C ARG A 498 -13.62 14.33 -30.25
N LYS A 499 -14.62 15.11 -30.59
CA LYS A 499 -14.52 16.09 -31.68
C LYS A 499 -13.36 17.06 -31.46
N GLY A 500 -12.55 17.27 -32.50
CA GLY A 500 -11.46 18.22 -32.48
C GLY A 500 -10.27 17.87 -31.59
N ALA A 501 -10.15 16.61 -31.09
CA ALA A 501 -8.99 16.17 -30.31
C ALA A 501 -7.68 16.44 -31.08
N SER A 502 -6.90 17.44 -30.63
CA SER A 502 -5.79 18.00 -31.41
C SER A 502 -4.70 16.97 -31.75
N SER A 503 -4.35 16.06 -30.85
CA SER A 503 -3.36 15.02 -31.13
C SER A 503 -3.84 14.02 -32.19
N ALA A 504 -5.09 13.54 -32.08
CA ALA A 504 -5.67 12.63 -33.06
C ALA A 504 -5.84 13.32 -34.44
N SER A 505 -6.26 14.60 -34.45
CA SER A 505 -6.38 15.39 -35.70
C SER A 505 -5.04 15.58 -36.37
N ILE A 506 -3.98 15.85 -35.63
CA ILE A 506 -2.61 16.02 -36.19
C ILE A 506 -2.13 14.70 -36.78
N GLU A 507 -2.21 13.60 -36.05
CA GLU A 507 -1.78 12.27 -36.51
C GLU A 507 -2.59 11.80 -37.73
N PHE A 508 -3.90 12.03 -37.72
CA PHE A 508 -4.75 11.70 -38.88
C PHE A 508 -4.41 12.55 -40.09
N ALA A 509 -4.13 13.84 -39.91
CA ALA A 509 -3.68 14.69 -41.00
C ALA A 509 -2.31 14.26 -41.53
N GLU A 510 -1.35 13.87 -40.69
CA GLU A 510 -0.07 13.30 -41.11
C GLU A 510 -0.27 12.03 -41.96
N PHE A 511 -1.12 11.12 -41.51
CA PHE A 511 -1.52 9.93 -42.26
C PHE A 511 -2.11 10.26 -43.64
N LEU A 512 -3.01 11.25 -43.73
CA LEU A 512 -3.60 11.69 -45.00
C LEU A 512 -2.59 12.38 -45.92
N ILE A 513 -1.65 13.17 -45.38
CA ILE A 513 -0.58 13.84 -46.13
C ILE A 513 0.37 12.80 -46.77
N GLU A 514 0.78 11.78 -46.02
CA GLU A 514 1.61 10.69 -46.55
C GLU A 514 0.94 10.00 -47.76
N ARG A 515 -0.38 9.96 -47.80
CA ARG A 515 -1.20 9.39 -48.90
C ARG A 515 -1.65 10.44 -49.93
N LYS A 516 -1.08 11.64 -49.86
CA LYS A 516 -1.33 12.78 -50.78
C LYS A 516 -2.80 13.28 -50.76
N ARG A 517 -3.55 13.04 -49.69
CA ARG A 517 -4.95 13.50 -49.50
C ARG A 517 -4.99 14.85 -48.79
N PHE A 518 -4.36 15.87 -49.41
CA PHE A 518 -4.09 17.17 -48.79
C PHE A 518 -5.35 17.98 -48.45
N SER A 519 -6.40 17.90 -49.27
CA SER A 519 -7.66 18.61 -48.98
C SER A 519 -8.38 18.11 -47.73
N GLU A 520 -8.35 16.81 -47.53
CA GLU A 520 -8.94 16.19 -46.37
C GLU A 520 -8.09 16.45 -45.10
N ALA A 521 -6.77 16.36 -45.21
CA ALA A 521 -5.88 16.73 -44.13
C ALA A 521 -6.12 18.18 -43.66
N ALA A 522 -6.30 19.12 -44.62
CA ALA A 522 -6.62 20.52 -44.31
C ALA A 522 -7.97 20.67 -43.58
N SER A 523 -8.98 19.88 -43.95
CA SER A 523 -10.28 19.89 -43.25
C SER A 523 -10.15 19.43 -41.80
N ILE A 524 -9.49 18.30 -41.56
CA ILE A 524 -9.26 17.75 -40.22
C ILE A 524 -8.49 18.74 -39.32
N LEU A 525 -7.45 19.38 -39.86
CA LEU A 525 -6.65 20.36 -39.11
C LEU A 525 -7.42 21.64 -38.76
N ARG A 526 -8.36 22.11 -39.63
CA ARG A 526 -9.21 23.26 -39.31
C ARG A 526 -10.23 23.00 -38.20
N GLU A 527 -10.68 21.75 -38.07
CA GLU A 527 -11.59 21.32 -37.04
C GLU A 527 -10.89 20.99 -35.72
N ALA A 528 -9.54 20.94 -35.71
CA ALA A 528 -8.77 20.64 -34.51
C ALA A 528 -8.91 21.76 -33.49
N ILE A 529 -9.09 21.38 -32.20
CA ILE A 529 -9.16 22.27 -31.05
C ILE A 529 -7.85 22.11 -30.26
N PRO A 530 -6.82 22.97 -30.50
CA PRO A 530 -5.53 22.81 -29.83
C PRO A 530 -5.62 23.08 -28.33
N GLU A 531 -5.18 22.13 -27.53
CA GLU A 531 -5.18 22.23 -26.07
C GLU A 531 -3.89 22.86 -25.50
N THR A 532 -2.84 22.95 -26.32
CA THR A 532 -1.54 23.51 -25.93
C THR A 532 -1.00 24.47 -26.99
N LYS A 533 -0.12 25.42 -26.58
CA LYS A 533 0.57 26.30 -27.53
C LYS A 533 1.36 25.53 -28.59
N ALA A 534 1.97 24.42 -28.20
CA ALA A 534 2.72 23.56 -29.14
C ALA A 534 1.80 22.90 -30.17
N ALA A 535 0.64 22.39 -29.76
CA ALA A 535 -0.35 21.86 -30.69
C ALA A 535 -0.89 22.94 -31.64
N GLN A 536 -1.16 24.16 -31.13
CA GLN A 536 -1.58 25.31 -31.93
C GLN A 536 -0.53 25.66 -32.99
N GLN A 537 0.73 25.74 -32.59
CA GLN A 537 1.84 26.01 -33.53
C GLN A 537 1.98 24.91 -34.58
N ARG A 538 1.84 23.63 -34.17
CA ARG A 538 1.94 22.50 -35.10
C ARG A 538 0.82 22.51 -36.14
N VAL A 539 -0.43 22.70 -35.70
CA VAL A 539 -1.61 22.79 -36.58
C VAL A 539 -1.43 23.94 -37.57
N THR A 540 -1.02 25.14 -37.11
CA THR A 540 -0.80 26.32 -37.94
C THR A 540 0.31 26.04 -38.98
N GLN A 541 1.43 25.47 -38.56
CA GLN A 541 2.56 25.15 -39.43
C GLN A 541 2.18 24.13 -40.52
N MET A 542 1.42 23.08 -40.14
CA MET A 542 0.95 22.07 -41.10
C MET A 542 0.00 22.68 -42.12
N LEU A 543 -0.96 23.51 -41.70
CA LEU A 543 -1.88 24.20 -42.61
C LEU A 543 -1.16 25.13 -43.60
N GLN A 544 -0.09 25.85 -43.16
CA GLN A 544 0.72 26.71 -44.03
C GLN A 544 1.54 25.92 -45.05
N MET A 545 1.93 24.69 -44.72
CA MET A 545 2.74 23.83 -45.58
C MET A 545 1.94 22.99 -46.59
N LEU A 546 0.62 22.85 -46.39
CA LEU A 546 -0.21 22.12 -47.32
C LEU A 546 -0.31 22.81 -48.67
N PRO A 547 -0.19 22.08 -49.79
CA PRO A 547 -0.22 22.67 -51.13
C PRO A 547 -1.57 23.35 -51.38
N SER A 548 -1.54 24.64 -51.68
CA SER A 548 -2.67 25.32 -52.30
C SER A 548 -2.75 24.90 -53.78
N ARG A 549 -3.90 25.06 -54.43
CA ARG A 549 -4.11 24.67 -55.83
C ARG A 549 -3.06 25.26 -56.84
N GLN A 550 -2.12 26.09 -56.35
CA GLN A 550 -1.07 26.76 -57.15
C GLN A 550 0.37 26.53 -56.66
N SER A 551 0.63 25.52 -55.77
CA SER A 551 1.96 25.38 -55.12
C SER A 551 3.00 24.63 -55.97
N ARG A 552 4.29 25.09 -55.91
CA ARG A 552 5.43 24.46 -56.59
C ARG A 552 5.90 23.15 -55.88
N PRO A 553 6.53 22.19 -56.62
CA PRO A 553 6.95 20.87 -56.09
C PRO A 553 7.91 20.91 -54.91
N SER A 554 8.61 22.01 -54.68
CA SER A 554 9.57 22.20 -53.59
C SER A 554 8.93 22.24 -52.18
N HIS A 555 7.68 22.64 -52.08
CA HIS A 555 6.94 22.67 -50.78
C HIS A 555 6.58 21.27 -50.28
N LEU A 556 6.23 20.38 -51.19
CA LEU A 556 5.92 18.97 -50.86
C LEU A 556 7.13 18.23 -50.28
N ARG A 557 8.33 18.49 -50.82
CA ARG A 557 9.58 17.88 -50.35
C ARG A 557 9.98 18.36 -48.95
N ARG A 558 9.74 19.64 -48.62
CA ARG A 558 9.95 20.19 -47.27
C ARG A 558 8.97 19.60 -46.23
N LEU A 559 7.71 19.46 -46.59
CA LEU A 559 6.67 18.88 -45.71
C LEU A 559 7.00 17.42 -45.38
N LEU A 560 7.35 16.59 -46.36
CA LEU A 560 7.72 15.18 -46.19
C LEU A 560 9.03 15.01 -45.42
N LEU A 561 10.01 15.89 -45.55
CA LEU A 561 11.24 15.88 -44.74
C LEU A 561 10.96 16.21 -43.28
N MET A 562 10.06 17.11 -43.00
CA MET A 562 9.69 17.51 -41.66
C MET A 562 8.88 16.39 -40.90
N LEU A 563 8.10 15.60 -41.64
CA LEU A 563 7.40 14.43 -41.07
C LEU A 563 8.38 13.27 -40.78
N ARG A 564 9.45 13.12 -41.59
CA ARG A 564 10.49 12.10 -41.38
C ARG A 564 11.46 12.39 -40.24
N SER A 565 11.69 13.68 -39.89
CA SER A 565 12.62 14.05 -38.82
C SER A 565 12.12 13.73 -37.39
N ARG A 566 10.95 13.16 -37.23
CA ARG A 566 10.32 12.79 -35.93
C ARG A 566 10.31 11.30 -35.59
N SER A 567 10.91 10.45 -36.43
CA SER A 567 11.08 9.02 -36.05
C SER A 567 12.26 8.78 -35.10
N GLY A 568 12.77 9.82 -34.44
CA GLY A 568 13.84 9.75 -33.47
C GLY A 568 13.71 10.85 -32.42
N GLY A 569 12.88 10.61 -31.37
CA GLY A 569 12.89 11.43 -30.18
C GLY A 569 11.52 11.95 -29.72
N LEU A 570 10.93 11.26 -28.80
CA LEU A 570 10.03 11.75 -27.77
C LEU A 570 10.51 11.23 -26.42
#